data_9b551b1012cc9814dd4be28e94d6a3b7
#
_entry.id   9b551b1012cc9814dd4be28e94d6a3b7
#
_cell.length_a   1.000
_cell.length_b   1.000
_cell.length_c   1.000
_cell.angle_alpha   90.00
_cell.angle_beta   90.00
_cell.angle_gamma   90.00
#
_symmetry.space_group_name_H-M   'P 1'
#
loop_
_entity.id
_entity.type
_entity.pdbx_description
1 polymer ?
#
loop_
_entity_poly.entity_id
_entity_poly.type
_entity_poly.pdbx_seq_one_letter_code
_entity_poly.pdbx_strand_id
1 'polypeptide(L)'
;MLSSMWKPAPALRVSRDDREWLEALVRSGKTPQRVALRAHLILRAAEGRSNHALAKELGISRPTVLLWRQRYIDAGVAGLLKDAPRPGRKKRIGPAQVEAIVNATLQTTPPDATHWSVRTLAKRQRVSPATVHRIWQAHNLQPHRVETFKLSRDPEFVRKLRDIVGLYLNPPAHALVLSVDEKSQIQALDRTQPILPLRPGVPARQTHDYERHGTTTLFAALNVLEGHVIERCQARHTHTEFIAFLDLIDRQTPRRQAIHLILDNYGTHTHPVVQTWRAAHPRFQCHFTPTGASWLNLIERFFAEITRKRLRRGTFRSVPALIAAIRSYVREHNRDPRPFMWTASASSILRKIKRRKEALETGH
;
A
#
# COMPACT_ATOMS: atom_id res chain seq x y z
N MET A 1 -74.78 -19.85 14.94
CA MET A 1 -74.00 -20.30 13.69
C MET A 1 -73.56 -19.06 12.97
N LEU A 2 -72.29 -18.64 13.19
CA LEU A 2 -71.69 -17.54 12.43
C LEU A 2 -70.91 -18.16 11.28
N SER A 3 -71.56 -18.19 10.11
CA SER A 3 -70.92 -18.52 8.84
C SER A 3 -69.86 -17.46 8.52
N SER A 4 -68.62 -17.75 8.76
CA SER A 4 -67.48 -16.99 8.27
C SER A 4 -67.44 -17.07 6.74
N MET A 5 -68.08 -16.10 6.11
CA MET A 5 -68.05 -15.94 4.66
C MET A 5 -66.64 -15.59 4.23
N TRP A 6 -65.90 -16.60 3.81
CA TRP A 6 -64.63 -16.46 3.12
C TRP A 6 -64.86 -15.74 1.79
N LYS A 7 -64.56 -14.43 1.74
CA LYS A 7 -64.59 -13.70 0.46
C LYS A 7 -63.51 -14.24 -0.45
N PRO A 8 -63.82 -14.66 -1.69
CA PRO A 8 -62.82 -15.04 -2.65
C PRO A 8 -61.88 -13.86 -2.91
N ALA A 9 -60.62 -14.12 -3.08
CA ALA A 9 -59.66 -13.07 -3.42
C ALA A 9 -60.10 -12.39 -4.73
N PRO A 10 -60.15 -11.07 -4.82
CA PRO A 10 -60.55 -10.37 -6.02
C PRO A 10 -59.64 -10.74 -7.19
N ALA A 11 -60.21 -10.76 -8.41
CA ALA A 11 -59.44 -10.96 -9.62
C ALA A 11 -58.33 -9.90 -9.70
N LEU A 12 -57.11 -10.34 -10.04
CA LEU A 12 -55.95 -9.46 -10.15
C LEU A 12 -56.06 -8.64 -11.44
N ARG A 13 -55.99 -7.33 -11.34
CA ARG A 13 -55.98 -6.45 -12.52
C ARG A 13 -54.58 -6.50 -13.15
N VAL A 14 -54.51 -6.99 -14.40
CA VAL A 14 -53.29 -7.06 -15.19
C VAL A 14 -53.49 -6.21 -16.44
N SER A 15 -52.58 -5.29 -16.71
CA SER A 15 -52.62 -4.47 -17.93
C SER A 15 -52.43 -5.35 -19.18
N ARG A 16 -52.80 -4.82 -20.36
CA ARG A 16 -52.58 -5.53 -21.63
C ARG A 16 -51.12 -5.80 -21.87
N ASP A 17 -50.30 -4.80 -21.68
CA ASP A 17 -48.83 -4.90 -21.89
C ASP A 17 -48.21 -5.91 -20.93
N ASP A 18 -48.56 -5.85 -19.63
CA ASP A 18 -48.09 -6.84 -18.65
C ASP A 18 -48.52 -8.27 -19.01
N ARG A 19 -49.75 -8.44 -19.52
CA ARG A 19 -50.27 -9.74 -19.92
C ARG A 19 -49.44 -10.31 -21.07
N GLU A 20 -49.21 -9.53 -22.13
CA GLU A 20 -48.41 -9.94 -23.27
C GLU A 20 -46.98 -10.34 -22.83
N TRP A 21 -46.40 -9.57 -21.92
CA TRP A 21 -45.10 -9.82 -21.37
C TRP A 21 -45.04 -11.10 -20.49
N LEU A 22 -46.00 -11.30 -19.62
CA LEU A 22 -46.11 -12.50 -18.78
C LEU A 22 -46.34 -13.76 -19.63
N GLU A 23 -47.15 -13.70 -20.67
CA GLU A 23 -47.34 -14.80 -21.63
C GLU A 23 -46.07 -15.12 -22.40
N ALA A 24 -45.31 -14.10 -22.80
CA ALA A 24 -44.00 -14.28 -23.42
C ALA A 24 -43.01 -15.02 -22.49
N LEU A 25 -42.99 -14.66 -21.20
CA LEU A 25 -42.18 -15.34 -20.21
C LEU A 25 -42.57 -16.82 -20.03
N VAL A 26 -43.86 -17.12 -20.04
CA VAL A 26 -44.32 -18.52 -19.91
C VAL A 26 -43.98 -19.33 -21.15
N ARG A 27 -44.12 -18.74 -22.36
CA ARG A 27 -43.82 -19.43 -23.62
C ARG A 27 -42.34 -19.64 -23.91
N SER A 28 -41.48 -18.82 -23.35
CA SER A 28 -40.05 -18.84 -23.61
C SER A 28 -39.36 -20.00 -22.88
N GLY A 29 -38.79 -20.92 -23.61
CA GLY A 29 -37.96 -22.00 -23.06
C GLY A 29 -36.64 -21.53 -22.37
N LYS A 30 -36.28 -20.27 -22.53
CA LYS A 30 -35.11 -19.63 -21.86
C LYS A 30 -35.43 -19.00 -20.54
N THR A 31 -36.71 -18.84 -20.18
CA THR A 31 -37.12 -18.25 -18.91
C THR A 31 -36.82 -19.19 -17.75
N PRO A 32 -36.13 -18.74 -16.67
CA PRO A 32 -35.94 -19.57 -15.49
C PRO A 32 -37.29 -20.08 -14.95
N GLN A 33 -37.40 -21.38 -14.65
CA GLN A 33 -38.67 -22.00 -14.20
C GLN A 33 -39.34 -21.26 -13.07
N ARG A 34 -38.61 -20.72 -12.11
CA ARG A 34 -39.14 -19.93 -11.01
C ARG A 34 -39.87 -18.64 -11.47
N VAL A 35 -39.39 -18.01 -12.56
CA VAL A 35 -39.97 -16.79 -13.13
C VAL A 35 -41.22 -17.18 -13.97
N ALA A 36 -41.12 -18.22 -14.78
CA ALA A 36 -42.24 -18.75 -15.55
C ALA A 36 -43.41 -19.18 -14.64
N LEU A 37 -43.12 -19.85 -13.52
CA LEU A 37 -44.11 -20.23 -12.51
C LEU A 37 -44.82 -18.98 -11.92
N ARG A 38 -44.05 -17.92 -11.60
CA ARG A 38 -44.62 -16.65 -11.06
C ARG A 38 -45.48 -15.94 -12.11
N ALA A 39 -45.03 -15.88 -13.35
CA ALA A 39 -45.77 -15.32 -14.46
C ALA A 39 -47.09 -16.10 -14.68
N HIS A 40 -47.04 -17.42 -14.69
CA HIS A 40 -48.22 -18.26 -14.81
C HIS A 40 -49.21 -18.04 -13.64
N LEU A 41 -48.70 -17.92 -12.39
CA LEU A 41 -49.50 -17.60 -11.22
C LEU A 41 -50.28 -16.28 -11.40
N ILE A 42 -49.65 -15.23 -11.89
CA ILE A 42 -50.30 -13.90 -12.08
C ILE A 42 -51.35 -13.97 -13.20
N LEU A 43 -51.04 -14.62 -14.32
CA LEU A 43 -52.02 -14.81 -15.41
C LEU A 43 -53.28 -15.53 -14.94
N ARG A 44 -53.11 -16.66 -14.21
CA ARG A 44 -54.23 -17.43 -13.66
C ARG A 44 -54.99 -16.65 -12.56
N ALA A 45 -54.27 -15.84 -11.77
CA ALA A 45 -54.93 -14.94 -10.78
C ALA A 45 -55.78 -13.86 -11.44
N ALA A 46 -55.39 -13.37 -12.62
CA ALA A 46 -56.17 -12.44 -13.43
C ALA A 46 -57.46 -13.04 -14.02
N GLU A 47 -57.43 -14.36 -14.24
CA GLU A 47 -58.64 -15.13 -14.65
C GLU A 47 -59.66 -15.35 -13.50
N GLY A 48 -59.39 -14.83 -12.31
CA GLY A 48 -60.31 -14.93 -11.15
C GLY A 48 -60.12 -16.23 -10.33
N ARG A 49 -59.07 -17.04 -10.58
CA ARG A 49 -58.79 -18.22 -9.80
C ARG A 49 -58.52 -17.88 -8.34
N SER A 50 -59.10 -18.67 -7.42
CA SER A 50 -58.87 -18.46 -5.99
C SER A 50 -57.43 -18.83 -5.58
N ASN A 51 -56.94 -18.20 -4.49
CA ASN A 51 -55.57 -18.48 -3.99
C ASN A 51 -55.39 -19.96 -3.59
N HIS A 52 -56.47 -20.63 -3.18
CA HIS A 52 -56.43 -22.07 -2.84
C HIS A 52 -56.31 -22.95 -4.11
N ALA A 53 -57.12 -22.61 -5.14
CA ALA A 53 -57.07 -23.31 -6.42
C ALA A 53 -55.67 -23.16 -7.07
N LEU A 54 -55.12 -21.91 -7.06
CA LEU A 54 -53.76 -21.65 -7.59
C LEU A 54 -52.67 -22.41 -6.84
N ALA A 55 -52.77 -22.49 -5.52
CA ALA A 55 -51.82 -23.23 -4.71
C ALA A 55 -51.80 -24.72 -5.08
N LYS A 56 -52.99 -25.30 -5.27
CA LYS A 56 -53.15 -26.73 -5.67
C LYS A 56 -52.71 -26.97 -7.12
N GLU A 57 -53.11 -26.07 -8.05
CA GLU A 57 -52.76 -26.19 -9.49
C GLU A 57 -51.26 -26.09 -9.73
N LEU A 58 -50.58 -25.20 -9.04
CA LEU A 58 -49.16 -24.90 -9.24
C LEU A 58 -48.25 -25.70 -8.29
N GLY A 59 -48.77 -26.50 -7.40
CA GLY A 59 -47.99 -27.28 -6.44
C GLY A 59 -47.20 -26.42 -5.43
N ILE A 60 -47.72 -25.21 -5.06
CA ILE A 60 -47.03 -24.29 -4.14
C ILE A 60 -47.94 -23.97 -2.93
N SER A 61 -47.33 -23.43 -1.88
CA SER A 61 -48.12 -23.05 -0.70
C SER A 61 -48.96 -21.81 -0.92
N ARG A 62 -50.13 -21.73 -0.25
CA ARG A 62 -51.00 -20.55 -0.28
C ARG A 62 -50.26 -19.25 0.15
N PRO A 63 -49.41 -19.20 1.16
CA PRO A 63 -48.57 -18.03 1.45
C PRO A 63 -47.72 -17.59 0.29
N THR A 64 -47.17 -18.53 -0.50
CA THR A 64 -46.39 -18.22 -1.70
C THR A 64 -47.24 -17.56 -2.77
N VAL A 65 -48.46 -18.02 -2.98
CA VAL A 65 -49.42 -17.37 -3.90
C VAL A 65 -49.70 -15.93 -3.46
N LEU A 66 -49.98 -15.70 -2.18
CA LEU A 66 -50.25 -14.37 -1.65
C LEU A 66 -49.01 -13.47 -1.80
N LEU A 67 -47.83 -13.96 -1.54
CA LEU A 67 -46.58 -13.23 -1.69
C LEU A 67 -46.35 -12.72 -3.11
N TRP A 68 -46.55 -13.58 -4.11
CA TRP A 68 -46.29 -13.20 -5.51
C TRP A 68 -47.42 -12.29 -6.07
N ARG A 69 -48.65 -12.48 -5.64
CA ARG A 69 -49.74 -11.51 -5.95
C ARG A 69 -49.46 -10.13 -5.39
N GLN A 70 -49.04 -10.07 -4.13
CA GLN A 70 -48.70 -8.78 -3.51
C GLN A 70 -47.51 -8.11 -4.21
N ARG A 71 -46.47 -8.84 -4.53
CA ARG A 71 -45.32 -8.30 -5.25
C ARG A 71 -45.64 -7.78 -6.64
N TYR A 72 -46.57 -8.43 -7.32
CA TYR A 72 -47.07 -7.92 -8.59
C TYR A 72 -47.88 -6.64 -8.40
N ILE A 73 -48.70 -6.54 -7.37
CA ILE A 73 -49.44 -5.33 -7.05
C ILE A 73 -48.51 -4.17 -6.75
N ASP A 74 -47.44 -4.43 -5.98
CA ASP A 74 -46.52 -3.40 -5.50
C ASP A 74 -45.54 -2.93 -6.58
N ALA A 75 -45.04 -3.83 -7.44
CA ALA A 75 -43.93 -3.57 -8.34
C ALA A 75 -44.16 -4.10 -9.78
N GLY A 76 -45.36 -4.50 -10.14
CA GLY A 76 -45.66 -5.04 -11.46
C GLY A 76 -44.82 -6.27 -11.82
N VAL A 77 -44.55 -6.43 -13.10
CA VAL A 77 -43.74 -7.54 -13.62
C VAL A 77 -42.34 -7.56 -13.04
N ALA A 78 -41.73 -6.40 -12.78
CA ALA A 78 -40.39 -6.31 -12.21
C ALA A 78 -40.29 -7.02 -10.84
N GLY A 79 -41.36 -7.01 -10.04
CA GLY A 79 -41.46 -7.69 -8.75
C GLY A 79 -41.37 -9.22 -8.83
N LEU A 80 -41.60 -9.81 -10.02
CA LEU A 80 -41.57 -11.24 -10.24
C LEU A 80 -40.18 -11.79 -10.62
N LEU A 81 -39.30 -10.93 -11.15
CA LEU A 81 -38.03 -11.34 -11.74
C LEU A 81 -36.98 -11.75 -10.69
N LYS A 82 -36.97 -11.09 -9.54
CA LYS A 82 -35.99 -11.30 -8.49
C LYS A 82 -36.64 -11.58 -7.14
N ASP A 83 -35.99 -12.43 -6.34
CA ASP A 83 -36.37 -12.59 -4.94
C ASP A 83 -35.98 -11.37 -4.12
N ALA A 84 -36.73 -11.07 -3.06
CA ALA A 84 -36.31 -10.05 -2.11
C ALA A 84 -34.98 -10.44 -1.45
N PRO A 85 -34.10 -9.47 -1.17
CA PRO A 85 -32.89 -9.74 -0.39
C PRO A 85 -33.27 -10.39 0.95
N ARG A 86 -32.67 -11.52 1.25
CA ARG A 86 -32.89 -12.14 2.56
C ARG A 86 -32.18 -11.29 3.63
N PRO A 87 -32.78 -11.02 4.77
CA PRO A 87 -32.23 -10.14 5.83
C PRO A 87 -31.04 -10.76 6.54
N GLY A 88 -30.34 -11.72 6.07
CA GLY A 88 -29.15 -12.29 6.63
C GLY A 88 -29.20 -12.53 8.15
N ARG A 89 -28.10 -13.04 8.73
CA ARG A 89 -27.98 -13.19 10.19
C ARG A 89 -27.83 -11.83 10.87
N LYS A 90 -28.65 -11.53 11.89
CA LYS A 90 -28.51 -10.31 12.69
C LYS A 90 -27.08 -10.16 13.23
N LYS A 91 -26.50 -8.98 13.08
CA LYS A 91 -25.16 -8.66 13.58
C LYS A 91 -25.15 -8.81 15.12
N ARG A 92 -24.29 -9.68 15.65
CA ARG A 92 -24.14 -9.89 17.10
C ARG A 92 -23.43 -8.71 17.79
N ILE A 93 -22.62 -7.95 17.06
CA ILE A 93 -21.83 -6.82 17.55
C ILE A 93 -22.54 -5.54 17.07
N GLY A 94 -23.03 -4.77 18.02
CA GLY A 94 -23.68 -3.49 17.76
C GLY A 94 -22.68 -2.34 17.52
N PRO A 95 -23.16 -1.17 17.03
CA PRO A 95 -22.32 -0.01 16.76
C PRO A 95 -21.50 0.45 17.98
N ALA A 96 -22.12 0.53 19.16
CA ALA A 96 -21.45 0.94 20.39
C ALA A 96 -20.25 0.03 20.77
N GLN A 97 -20.37 -1.27 20.55
CA GLN A 97 -19.26 -2.20 20.81
C GLN A 97 -18.16 -2.08 19.76
N VAL A 98 -18.50 -1.77 18.49
CA VAL A 98 -17.51 -1.46 17.45
C VAL A 98 -16.72 -0.21 17.85
N GLU A 99 -17.39 0.84 18.26
CA GLU A 99 -16.80 2.09 18.74
C GLU A 99 -15.90 1.89 19.95
N ALA A 100 -16.34 1.12 20.94
CA ALA A 100 -15.53 0.77 22.12
C ALA A 100 -14.22 0.04 21.73
N ILE A 101 -14.27 -0.86 20.73
CA ILE A 101 -13.08 -1.56 20.25
C ILE A 101 -12.14 -0.59 19.51
N VAL A 102 -12.67 0.30 18.68
CA VAL A 102 -11.89 1.33 17.97
C VAL A 102 -11.22 2.28 18.98
N ASN A 103 -12.00 2.83 19.93
CA ASN A 103 -11.48 3.74 20.95
C ASN A 103 -10.44 3.08 21.84
N ALA A 104 -10.66 1.83 22.29
CA ALA A 104 -9.68 1.08 23.04
C ALA A 104 -8.36 0.91 22.24
N THR A 105 -8.46 0.65 20.92
CA THR A 105 -7.30 0.49 20.06
C THR A 105 -6.49 1.79 19.93
N LEU A 106 -7.17 2.94 19.82
CA LEU A 106 -6.53 4.24 19.55
C LEU A 106 -6.03 4.94 20.81
N GLN A 107 -6.76 4.80 21.94
CA GLN A 107 -6.55 5.64 23.11
C GLN A 107 -5.99 4.90 24.32
N THR A 108 -5.86 3.57 24.25
CA THR A 108 -5.35 2.78 25.37
C THR A 108 -4.29 1.78 24.92
N THR A 109 -3.47 1.34 25.89
CA THR A 109 -2.49 0.28 25.69
C THR A 109 -2.76 -0.87 26.65
N PRO A 110 -2.36 -2.11 26.34
CA PRO A 110 -2.38 -3.19 27.32
C PRO A 110 -1.33 -2.95 28.42
N PRO A 111 -1.49 -3.51 29.60
CA PRO A 111 -0.56 -3.27 30.72
C PRO A 111 0.86 -3.80 30.46
N ASP A 112 0.98 -4.81 29.64
CA ASP A 112 2.21 -5.59 29.39
C ASP A 112 2.79 -5.39 27.99
N ALA A 113 2.23 -4.47 27.18
CA ALA A 113 2.73 -4.22 25.83
C ALA A 113 2.46 -2.77 25.35
N THR A 114 3.19 -2.34 24.36
CA THR A 114 3.08 -0.98 23.79
C THR A 114 1.86 -0.79 22.87
N HIS A 115 1.23 -1.86 22.43
CA HIS A 115 0.07 -1.83 21.54
C HIS A 115 -0.79 -3.08 21.69
N TRP A 116 -2.05 -2.97 21.33
CA TRP A 116 -2.97 -4.10 21.33
C TRP A 116 -2.67 -5.09 20.21
N SER A 117 -2.63 -6.37 20.55
CA SER A 117 -2.77 -7.43 19.56
C SER A 117 -4.25 -7.79 19.37
N VAL A 118 -4.58 -8.42 18.25
CA VAL A 118 -5.94 -8.93 18.00
C VAL A 118 -6.43 -9.81 19.17
N ARG A 119 -5.56 -10.67 19.72
CA ARG A 119 -5.90 -11.61 20.78
C ARG A 119 -6.10 -10.92 22.15
N THR A 120 -5.20 -10.01 22.49
CA THR A 120 -5.29 -9.32 23.80
C THR A 120 -6.49 -8.39 23.84
N LEU A 121 -6.77 -7.65 22.76
CA LEU A 121 -7.96 -6.80 22.69
C LEU A 121 -9.26 -7.61 22.65
N ALA A 122 -9.28 -8.73 21.93
CA ALA A 122 -10.44 -9.63 21.90
C ALA A 122 -10.80 -10.16 23.30
N LYS A 123 -9.79 -10.57 24.07
CA LYS A 123 -9.96 -10.99 25.47
C LYS A 123 -10.51 -9.84 26.33
N ARG A 124 -9.94 -8.65 26.21
CA ARG A 124 -10.38 -7.45 26.96
C ARG A 124 -11.82 -7.08 26.65
N GLN A 125 -12.21 -7.11 25.38
CA GLN A 125 -13.53 -6.71 24.90
C GLN A 125 -14.56 -7.85 24.88
N ARG A 126 -14.19 -9.06 25.33
CA ARG A 126 -15.04 -10.26 25.37
C ARG A 126 -15.68 -10.60 24.02
N VAL A 127 -14.89 -10.46 22.94
CA VAL A 127 -15.27 -10.81 21.57
C VAL A 127 -14.29 -11.81 20.96
N SER A 128 -14.63 -12.38 19.80
CA SER A 128 -13.67 -13.26 19.11
C SER A 128 -12.54 -12.46 18.47
N PRO A 129 -11.31 -13.02 18.35
CA PRO A 129 -10.22 -12.41 17.61
C PRO A 129 -10.58 -12.03 16.16
N ALA A 130 -11.37 -12.88 15.48
CA ALA A 130 -11.87 -12.59 14.13
C ALA A 130 -12.77 -11.35 14.07
N THR A 131 -13.50 -11.03 15.16
CA THR A 131 -14.30 -9.81 15.27
C THR A 131 -13.41 -8.58 15.33
N VAL A 132 -12.39 -8.59 16.21
CA VAL A 132 -11.41 -7.49 16.30
C VAL A 132 -10.70 -7.28 14.96
N HIS A 133 -10.23 -8.36 14.34
CA HIS A 133 -9.54 -8.29 13.05
C HIS A 133 -10.41 -7.64 11.96
N ARG A 134 -11.69 -8.04 11.83
CA ARG A 134 -12.62 -7.43 10.88
C ARG A 134 -12.88 -5.96 11.15
N ILE A 135 -13.01 -5.56 12.43
CA ILE A 135 -13.20 -4.16 12.82
C ILE A 135 -11.94 -3.36 12.47
N TRP A 136 -10.75 -3.85 12.80
CA TRP A 136 -9.50 -3.19 12.45
C TRP A 136 -9.33 -3.02 10.93
N GLN A 137 -9.66 -4.04 10.14
CA GLN A 137 -9.66 -3.92 8.68
C GLN A 137 -10.66 -2.87 8.19
N ALA A 138 -11.90 -2.88 8.71
CA ALA A 138 -12.93 -1.93 8.30
C ALA A 138 -12.57 -0.47 8.62
N HIS A 139 -11.82 -0.23 9.70
CA HIS A 139 -11.35 1.09 10.13
C HIS A 139 -9.88 1.38 9.75
N ASN A 140 -9.24 0.50 8.95
CA ASN A 140 -7.84 0.60 8.53
C ASN A 140 -6.85 0.76 9.71
N LEU A 141 -7.11 0.09 10.83
CA LEU A 141 -6.27 0.13 12.03
C LEU A 141 -5.21 -0.97 11.98
N GLN A 142 -3.95 -0.59 12.18
CA GLN A 142 -2.79 -1.48 12.16
C GLN A 142 -1.85 -1.21 13.35
N PRO A 143 -2.25 -1.51 14.59
CA PRO A 143 -1.49 -1.12 15.80
C PRO A 143 -0.05 -1.67 15.85
N HIS A 144 0.21 -2.79 15.17
CA HIS A 144 1.53 -3.43 15.06
C HIS A 144 2.49 -2.73 14.09
N ARG A 145 2.00 -1.75 13.30
CA ARG A 145 2.82 -1.01 12.35
C ARG A 145 3.16 0.34 12.91
N VAL A 146 4.45 0.60 13.01
CA VAL A 146 5.00 1.91 13.37
C VAL A 146 5.77 2.44 12.17
N GLU A 147 5.40 3.61 11.69
CA GLU A 147 6.15 4.35 10.71
C GLU A 147 6.93 5.45 11.43
N THR A 148 8.24 5.45 11.25
CA THR A 148 9.08 6.51 11.78
C THR A 148 8.98 7.75 10.90
N PHE A 149 8.87 8.91 11.51
CA PHE A 149 8.99 10.19 10.83
C PHE A 149 9.84 11.14 11.66
N LYS A 150 10.51 12.06 10.98
CA LYS A 150 11.25 13.14 11.62
C LYS A 150 10.83 14.46 10.97
N LEU A 151 10.40 15.42 11.76
CA LEU A 151 10.19 16.77 11.27
C LEU A 151 11.54 17.51 11.28
N SER A 152 11.91 18.07 10.16
CA SER A 152 13.11 18.89 10.04
C SER A 152 12.96 20.17 10.85
N ARG A 153 14.02 20.58 11.55
CA ARG A 153 14.17 21.88 12.20
C ARG A 153 15.00 22.85 11.38
N ASP A 154 15.31 22.52 10.14
CA ASP A 154 16.10 23.37 9.25
C ASP A 154 15.32 24.64 8.92
N PRO A 155 15.83 25.85 9.22
CA PRO A 155 15.16 27.11 8.92
C PRO A 155 14.98 27.32 7.41
N GLU A 156 15.86 26.77 6.58
CA GLU A 156 15.78 26.85 5.12
C GLU A 156 15.03 25.67 4.49
N PHE A 157 14.30 24.89 5.28
CA PHE A 157 13.64 23.67 4.83
C PHE A 157 12.86 23.85 3.53
N VAL A 158 12.02 24.89 3.46
CA VAL A 158 11.13 25.13 2.30
C VAL A 158 11.94 25.47 1.05
N ARG A 159 12.99 26.29 1.18
CA ARG A 159 13.87 26.67 0.08
C ARG A 159 14.60 25.44 -0.48
N LYS A 160 15.29 24.68 0.39
CA LYS A 160 16.04 23.48 0.01
C LYS A 160 15.12 22.39 -0.56
N LEU A 161 13.92 22.21 0.01
CA LEU A 161 12.92 21.27 -0.53
C LEU A 161 12.51 21.63 -1.96
N ARG A 162 12.21 22.91 -2.22
CA ARG A 162 11.81 23.37 -3.56
C ARG A 162 12.93 23.23 -4.57
N ASP A 163 14.16 23.54 -4.18
CA ASP A 163 15.35 23.42 -5.01
C ASP A 163 15.54 21.96 -5.45
N ILE A 164 15.60 21.02 -4.52
CA ILE A 164 15.82 19.60 -4.81
C ILE A 164 14.65 18.98 -5.60
N VAL A 165 13.42 19.25 -5.19
CA VAL A 165 12.25 18.75 -5.91
C VAL A 165 12.16 19.37 -7.31
N GLY A 166 12.59 20.61 -7.48
CA GLY A 166 12.74 21.25 -8.78
C GLY A 166 13.70 20.50 -9.69
N LEU A 167 14.88 20.13 -9.19
CA LEU A 167 15.87 19.32 -9.93
C LEU A 167 15.34 17.94 -10.32
N TYR A 168 14.50 17.30 -9.50
CA TYR A 168 13.92 16.00 -9.81
C TYR A 168 12.80 16.06 -10.84
N LEU A 169 11.97 17.10 -10.80
CA LEU A 169 10.81 17.23 -11.69
C LEU A 169 11.16 17.92 -13.01
N ASN A 170 12.11 18.87 -12.98
CA ASN A 170 12.54 19.67 -14.12
C ASN A 170 14.06 19.82 -14.11
N PRO A 171 14.82 18.76 -14.40
CA PRO A 171 16.28 18.84 -14.46
C PRO A 171 16.73 19.76 -15.57
N PRO A 172 17.83 20.53 -15.38
CA PRO A 172 18.35 21.43 -16.41
C PRO A 172 18.76 20.66 -17.68
N ALA A 173 18.46 21.20 -18.87
CA ALA A 173 18.60 20.51 -20.17
C ALA A 173 20.07 20.27 -20.43
N HIS A 174 21.06 20.52 -20.14
CA HIS A 174 22.47 20.20 -20.46
C HIS A 174 23.32 19.96 -19.21
N ALA A 175 22.69 19.44 -18.15
CA ALA A 175 23.34 19.16 -16.90
C ALA A 175 23.06 17.72 -16.42
N LEU A 176 23.99 17.18 -15.65
CA LEU A 176 23.79 15.93 -14.92
C LEU A 176 23.28 16.27 -13.52
N VAL A 177 22.22 15.62 -13.11
CA VAL A 177 21.72 15.68 -11.72
C VAL A 177 22.06 14.36 -11.04
N LEU A 178 22.97 14.41 -10.10
CA LEU A 178 23.47 13.25 -9.36
C LEU A 178 23.03 13.33 -7.89
N SER A 179 22.37 12.29 -7.43
CA SER A 179 22.05 12.09 -6.01
C SER A 179 23.20 11.32 -5.37
N VAL A 180 23.90 11.90 -4.43
CA VAL A 180 25.18 11.39 -3.92
C VAL A 180 25.11 11.20 -2.41
N ASP A 181 25.66 10.09 -1.93
CA ASP A 181 25.76 9.79 -0.50
C ASP A 181 26.73 8.63 -0.27
N GLU A 182 26.99 8.28 1.00
CA GLU A 182 27.77 7.13 1.38
C GLU A 182 27.01 6.17 2.30
N LYS A 183 27.04 4.91 1.95
CA LYS A 183 26.64 3.82 2.84
C LYS A 183 27.86 3.34 3.62
N SER A 184 28.00 3.88 4.83
CA SER A 184 29.14 3.58 5.70
C SER A 184 29.00 2.21 6.39
N GLN A 185 30.15 1.66 6.85
CA GLN A 185 30.24 0.48 7.72
C GLN A 185 29.48 -0.75 7.22
N ILE A 186 29.51 -1.03 5.93
CA ILE A 186 28.96 -2.27 5.39
C ILE A 186 29.88 -3.41 5.86
N GLN A 187 29.32 -4.36 6.62
CA GLN A 187 30.08 -5.44 7.25
C GLN A 187 30.23 -6.64 6.32
N ALA A 188 31.44 -7.18 6.24
CA ALA A 188 31.70 -8.50 5.67
C ALA A 188 31.36 -9.55 6.74
N LEU A 189 30.16 -10.14 6.62
CA LEU A 189 29.66 -11.14 7.55
C LEU A 189 29.76 -12.52 6.92
N ASP A 190 30.43 -13.44 7.58
CA ASP A 190 30.42 -14.87 7.27
C ASP A 190 29.54 -15.60 8.26
N ARG A 191 28.69 -16.51 7.78
CA ARG A 191 27.83 -17.32 8.65
C ARG A 191 28.62 -18.50 9.17
N THR A 192 28.49 -18.80 10.47
CA THR A 192 29.18 -19.95 11.09
C THR A 192 28.79 -21.31 10.51
N GLN A 193 27.62 -21.36 9.87
CA GLN A 193 27.11 -22.56 9.19
C GLN A 193 26.48 -22.22 7.83
N PRO A 194 26.52 -23.14 6.86
CA PRO A 194 25.86 -22.95 5.57
C PRO A 194 24.35 -22.69 5.71
N ILE A 195 23.84 -21.87 4.80
CA ILE A 195 22.40 -21.63 4.72
C ILE A 195 21.69 -22.89 4.24
N LEU A 196 20.70 -23.36 5.00
CA LEU A 196 19.83 -24.44 4.56
C LEU A 196 18.94 -23.95 3.41
N PRO A 197 18.92 -24.63 2.26
CA PRO A 197 18.22 -24.16 1.07
C PRO A 197 16.70 -24.17 1.26
N LEU A 198 16.04 -23.33 0.48
CA LEU A 198 14.59 -23.31 0.33
C LEU A 198 14.10 -24.65 -0.22
N ARG A 199 13.01 -25.18 0.35
CA ARG A 199 12.28 -26.38 -0.14
C ARG A 199 10.77 -26.08 -0.19
N PRO A 200 9.99 -26.78 -0.99
CA PRO A 200 8.54 -26.62 -1.00
C PRO A 200 7.94 -26.71 0.41
N GLY A 201 7.20 -25.69 0.84
CA GLY A 201 6.62 -25.60 2.18
C GLY A 201 7.59 -25.26 3.33
N VAL A 202 8.91 -25.17 3.07
CA VAL A 202 9.92 -24.88 4.09
C VAL A 202 10.79 -23.71 3.64
N PRO A 203 10.77 -22.54 4.35
CA PRO A 203 11.61 -21.40 3.99
C PRO A 203 13.10 -21.73 4.20
N ALA A 204 13.98 -21.02 3.48
CA ALA A 204 15.41 -21.08 3.72
C ALA A 204 15.72 -20.68 5.17
N ARG A 205 16.62 -21.39 5.82
CA ARG A 205 17.04 -21.14 7.21
C ARG A 205 18.51 -20.80 7.27
N GLN A 206 18.85 -19.82 8.11
CA GLN A 206 20.23 -19.40 8.35
C GLN A 206 20.47 -19.29 9.86
N THR A 207 21.72 -19.50 10.27
CA THR A 207 22.12 -19.26 11.66
C THR A 207 22.05 -17.76 11.98
N HIS A 208 21.84 -17.42 13.23
CA HIS A 208 21.95 -16.05 13.72
C HIS A 208 23.39 -15.64 14.00
N ASP A 209 24.29 -16.63 14.17
CA ASP A 209 25.72 -16.41 14.43
C ASP A 209 26.48 -16.07 13.15
N TYR A 210 27.44 -15.17 13.29
CA TYR A 210 28.30 -14.75 12.20
C TYR A 210 29.68 -14.28 12.70
N GLU A 211 30.67 -14.45 11.85
CA GLU A 211 31.99 -13.87 12.01
C GLU A 211 32.10 -12.56 11.22
N ARG A 212 32.81 -11.59 11.77
CA ARG A 212 33.04 -10.28 11.14
C ARG A 212 34.44 -10.20 10.57
N HIS A 213 34.55 -9.99 9.27
CA HIS A 213 35.82 -9.88 8.56
C HIS A 213 36.20 -8.44 8.18
N GLY A 214 35.62 -7.45 8.84
CA GLY A 214 35.86 -6.03 8.62
C GLY A 214 34.69 -5.33 7.90
N THR A 215 34.93 -4.06 7.54
CA THR A 215 33.93 -3.18 6.95
C THR A 215 34.44 -2.46 5.71
N THR A 216 33.53 -1.98 4.88
CA THR A 216 33.81 -1.05 3.80
C THR A 216 32.72 0.02 3.75
N THR A 217 33.02 1.17 3.16
CA THR A 217 32.07 2.23 2.84
C THR A 217 31.84 2.26 1.35
N LEU A 218 30.60 2.33 0.92
CA LEU A 218 30.21 2.51 -0.48
C LEU A 218 29.82 3.97 -0.71
N PHE A 219 30.64 4.72 -1.42
CA PHE A 219 30.24 5.99 -2.04
C PHE A 219 29.50 5.70 -3.34
N ALA A 220 28.37 6.35 -3.56
CA ALA A 220 27.61 6.16 -4.77
C ALA A 220 26.95 7.47 -5.24
N ALA A 221 26.90 7.66 -6.56
CA ALA A 221 26.25 8.76 -7.24
C ALA A 221 25.26 8.19 -8.24
N LEU A 222 23.97 8.46 -8.03
CA LEU A 222 22.87 8.03 -8.89
C LEU A 222 22.53 9.15 -9.87
N ASN A 223 22.64 8.90 -11.17
CA ASN A 223 22.08 9.78 -12.19
C ASN A 223 20.55 9.71 -12.11
N VAL A 224 19.95 10.83 -11.78
CA VAL A 224 18.50 10.90 -11.51
C VAL A 224 17.66 10.59 -12.77
N LEU A 225 18.14 10.99 -13.96
CA LEU A 225 17.43 10.79 -15.21
C LEU A 225 17.58 9.38 -15.79
N GLU A 226 18.79 8.84 -15.71
CA GLU A 226 19.12 7.58 -16.37
C GLU A 226 19.06 6.38 -15.43
N GLY A 227 19.18 6.62 -14.11
CA GLY A 227 19.27 5.56 -13.11
C GLY A 227 20.64 4.90 -13.02
N HIS A 228 21.63 5.35 -13.81
CA HIS A 228 22.99 4.84 -13.78
C HIS A 228 23.70 5.23 -12.47
N VAL A 229 24.51 4.34 -11.90
CA VAL A 229 25.21 4.54 -10.62
C VAL A 229 26.72 4.52 -10.84
N ILE A 230 27.40 5.59 -10.42
CA ILE A 230 28.86 5.63 -10.25
C ILE A 230 29.16 5.18 -8.82
N GLU A 231 30.10 4.24 -8.63
CA GLU A 231 30.42 3.69 -7.31
C GLU A 231 31.90 3.72 -6.99
N ARG A 232 32.21 3.80 -5.70
CA ARG A 232 33.54 3.58 -5.17
C ARG A 232 33.47 3.03 -3.74
N CYS A 233 34.06 1.84 -3.53
CA CYS A 233 34.24 1.30 -2.19
C CYS A 233 35.56 1.80 -1.59
N GLN A 234 35.51 2.27 -0.33
CA GLN A 234 36.64 2.81 0.44
C GLN A 234 36.63 2.25 1.87
N ALA A 235 37.80 2.22 2.50
CA ALA A 235 37.92 1.78 3.90
C ALA A 235 37.33 2.80 4.89
N ARG A 236 37.36 4.07 4.54
CA ARG A 236 36.90 5.21 5.37
C ARG A 236 35.90 6.06 4.60
N HIS A 237 35.30 7.03 5.29
CA HIS A 237 34.34 8.00 4.72
C HIS A 237 34.68 9.42 5.18
N THR A 238 35.96 9.78 5.13
CA THR A 238 36.43 11.13 5.43
C THR A 238 36.35 12.02 4.18
N HIS A 239 36.65 13.31 4.38
CA HIS A 239 36.70 14.27 3.27
C HIS A 239 37.72 13.86 2.17
N THR A 240 38.77 13.15 2.52
CA THR A 240 39.78 12.69 1.55
C THR A 240 39.16 11.65 0.59
N GLU A 241 38.47 10.65 1.12
CA GLU A 241 37.79 9.63 0.30
C GLU A 241 36.66 10.23 -0.51
N PHE A 242 35.96 11.22 0.06
CA PHE A 242 34.91 11.93 -0.65
C PHE A 242 35.45 12.74 -1.84
N ILE A 243 36.55 13.48 -1.67
CA ILE A 243 37.22 14.18 -2.78
C ILE A 243 37.66 13.21 -3.85
N ALA A 244 38.28 12.10 -3.47
CA ALA A 244 38.69 11.06 -4.41
C ALA A 244 37.48 10.46 -5.16
N PHE A 245 36.28 10.48 -4.56
CA PHE A 245 35.04 10.09 -5.24
C PHE A 245 34.53 11.18 -6.17
N LEU A 246 34.60 12.46 -5.79
CA LEU A 246 34.26 13.59 -6.66
C LEU A 246 35.17 13.61 -7.91
N ASP A 247 36.46 13.36 -7.75
CA ASP A 247 37.41 13.21 -8.87
C ASP A 247 37.05 12.03 -9.80
N LEU A 248 36.50 10.96 -9.24
CA LEU A 248 35.99 9.86 -10.06
C LEU A 248 34.78 10.27 -10.88
N ILE A 249 33.83 10.99 -10.26
CA ILE A 249 32.67 11.54 -10.96
C ILE A 249 33.14 12.48 -12.07
N ASP A 250 34.10 13.38 -11.78
CA ASP A 250 34.64 14.32 -12.76
C ASP A 250 35.22 13.62 -13.99
N ARG A 251 35.96 12.53 -13.79
CA ARG A 251 36.54 11.73 -14.87
C ARG A 251 35.55 10.92 -15.68
N GLN A 252 34.47 10.45 -15.03
CA GLN A 252 33.45 9.58 -15.67
C GLN A 252 32.30 10.34 -16.32
N THR A 253 32.25 11.66 -16.18
CA THR A 253 31.18 12.50 -16.70
C THR A 253 31.67 13.44 -17.82
N PRO A 254 30.84 13.74 -18.84
CA PRO A 254 31.26 14.61 -19.93
C PRO A 254 31.70 16.00 -19.45
N ARG A 255 32.90 16.45 -19.84
CA ARG A 255 33.50 17.69 -19.34
C ARG A 255 32.71 18.98 -19.62
N ARG A 256 31.86 18.97 -20.65
CA ARG A 256 31.05 20.14 -21.07
C ARG A 256 29.73 20.26 -20.32
N GLN A 257 29.38 19.27 -19.52
CA GLN A 257 28.12 19.28 -18.76
C GLN A 257 28.32 19.85 -17.37
N ALA A 258 27.41 20.70 -16.93
CA ALA A 258 27.29 21.07 -15.52
C ALA A 258 26.83 19.87 -14.69
N ILE A 259 27.25 19.79 -13.46
CA ILE A 259 26.93 18.68 -12.54
C ILE A 259 26.24 19.27 -11.32
N HIS A 260 24.98 18.93 -11.12
CA HIS A 260 24.24 19.24 -9.90
C HIS A 260 24.33 18.03 -8.96
N LEU A 261 24.98 18.23 -7.80
CA LEU A 261 25.09 17.22 -6.76
C LEU A 261 24.06 17.44 -5.68
N ILE A 262 23.18 16.49 -5.44
CA ILE A 262 22.26 16.49 -4.30
C ILE A 262 22.92 15.71 -3.18
N LEU A 263 23.22 16.37 -2.07
CA LEU A 263 23.97 15.88 -0.93
C LEU A 263 23.20 16.08 0.37
N ASP A 264 23.50 15.32 1.38
CA ASP A 264 23.06 15.61 2.75
C ASP A 264 24.02 16.63 3.44
N ASN A 265 23.64 17.07 4.64
CA ASN A 265 24.47 18.01 5.42
C ASN A 265 25.51 17.30 6.28
N TYR A 266 26.04 16.17 5.88
CA TYR A 266 27.09 15.50 6.62
C TYR A 266 28.38 16.35 6.65
N GLY A 267 29.08 16.33 7.79
CA GLY A 267 30.26 17.17 8.01
C GLY A 267 31.38 17.03 6.98
N THR A 268 31.51 15.83 6.41
CA THR A 268 32.47 15.54 5.34
C THR A 268 32.19 16.38 4.08
N HIS A 269 30.93 16.58 3.72
CA HIS A 269 30.53 17.29 2.50
C HIS A 269 30.74 18.82 2.60
N THR A 270 30.78 19.34 3.81
CA THR A 270 30.98 20.76 4.10
C THR A 270 32.39 21.11 4.59
N HIS A 271 33.30 20.14 4.62
CA HIS A 271 34.66 20.32 5.08
C HIS A 271 35.41 21.38 4.26
N PRO A 272 36.28 22.24 4.85
CA PRO A 272 36.96 23.30 4.13
C PRO A 272 37.76 22.83 2.91
N VAL A 273 38.41 21.69 2.97
CA VAL A 273 39.17 21.12 1.84
C VAL A 273 38.22 20.75 0.68
N VAL A 274 37.00 20.27 0.97
CA VAL A 274 35.96 20.00 -0.05
C VAL A 274 35.47 21.30 -0.68
N GLN A 275 35.35 22.38 0.12
CA GLN A 275 34.99 23.71 -0.40
C GLN A 275 36.06 24.25 -1.34
N THR A 276 37.35 24.08 -1.00
CA THR A 276 38.48 24.43 -1.88
C THR A 276 38.43 23.64 -3.19
N TRP A 277 38.20 22.33 -3.11
CA TRP A 277 38.06 21.47 -4.29
C TRP A 277 36.90 21.98 -5.20
N ARG A 278 35.74 22.29 -4.62
CA ARG A 278 34.59 22.83 -5.35
C ARG A 278 34.88 24.17 -6.03
N ALA A 279 35.61 25.04 -5.38
CA ALA A 279 36.03 26.33 -5.96
C ALA A 279 36.88 26.14 -7.21
N ALA A 280 37.72 25.08 -7.23
CA ALA A 280 38.53 24.70 -8.39
C ALA A 280 37.74 23.95 -9.49
N HIS A 281 36.51 23.50 -9.19
CA HIS A 281 35.66 22.73 -10.11
C HIS A 281 34.30 23.41 -10.30
N PRO A 282 34.20 24.57 -10.98
CA PRO A 282 32.98 25.39 -11.04
C PRO A 282 31.80 24.72 -11.75
N ARG A 283 32.04 23.62 -12.50
CA ARG A 283 30.96 22.84 -13.09
C ARG A 283 30.15 22.04 -12.07
N PHE A 284 30.64 21.88 -10.82
CA PHE A 284 29.96 21.18 -9.73
C PHE A 284 29.14 22.13 -8.88
N GLN A 285 27.85 22.02 -8.91
CA GLN A 285 26.89 22.79 -8.11
C GLN A 285 26.27 21.88 -7.04
N CYS A 286 26.45 22.21 -5.75
CA CYS A 286 25.95 21.40 -4.64
C CYS A 286 24.63 21.93 -4.10
N HIS A 287 23.67 21.03 -3.94
CA HIS A 287 22.33 21.23 -3.41
C HIS A 287 22.19 20.38 -2.15
N PHE A 288 22.10 21.00 -1.00
CA PHE A 288 22.04 20.29 0.27
C PHE A 288 20.60 20.00 0.69
N THR A 289 20.32 18.75 1.09
CA THR A 289 19.02 18.40 1.65
C THR A 289 18.79 19.14 2.97
N PRO A 290 17.54 19.41 3.37
CA PRO A 290 17.26 19.95 4.69
C PRO A 290 17.75 19.00 5.79
N THR A 291 18.27 19.53 6.88
CA THR A 291 18.72 18.73 8.02
C THR A 291 17.62 17.78 8.51
N GLY A 292 17.94 16.49 8.60
CA GLY A 292 17.00 15.44 8.99
C GLY A 292 15.97 15.06 7.91
N ALA A 293 16.26 15.36 6.64
CA ALA A 293 15.43 15.02 5.49
C ALA A 293 16.20 14.22 4.43
N SER A 294 17.02 13.23 4.84
CA SER A 294 17.78 12.34 3.96
C SER A 294 16.87 11.59 2.96
N TRP A 295 15.59 11.38 3.30
CA TRP A 295 14.60 10.79 2.40
C TRP A 295 14.39 11.58 1.09
N LEU A 296 14.85 12.82 1.02
CA LEU A 296 14.91 13.61 -0.22
C LEU A 296 16.08 13.18 -1.12
N ASN A 297 17.07 12.47 -0.60
CA ASN A 297 18.20 11.97 -1.39
C ASN A 297 17.82 10.62 -2.03
N LEU A 298 17.66 10.59 -3.37
CA LEU A 298 17.21 9.39 -4.08
C LEU A 298 18.19 8.21 -4.02
N ILE A 299 19.47 8.46 -3.78
CA ILE A 299 20.48 7.39 -3.62
C ILE A 299 20.17 6.48 -2.44
N GLU A 300 19.49 6.97 -1.40
CA GLU A 300 19.05 6.17 -0.27
C GLU A 300 18.13 5.00 -0.68
N ARG A 301 17.33 5.20 -1.72
CA ARG A 301 16.52 4.13 -2.29
C ARG A 301 17.39 3.05 -2.93
N PHE A 302 18.44 3.43 -3.64
CA PHE A 302 19.42 2.49 -4.17
C PHE A 302 20.13 1.72 -3.05
N PHE A 303 20.52 2.39 -1.97
CA PHE A 303 21.11 1.75 -0.79
C PHE A 303 20.15 0.77 -0.10
N ALA A 304 18.89 1.06 -0.04
CA ALA A 304 17.87 0.14 0.46
C ALA A 304 17.75 -1.09 -0.47
N GLU A 305 17.80 -0.90 -1.79
CA GLU A 305 17.71 -2.00 -2.75
C GLU A 305 18.91 -2.94 -2.72
N ILE A 306 20.13 -2.42 -2.76
CA ILE A 306 21.35 -3.26 -2.66
C ILE A 306 21.39 -4.00 -1.32
N THR A 307 20.98 -3.34 -0.23
CA THR A 307 20.90 -3.97 1.09
C THR A 307 19.95 -5.16 1.06
N ARG A 308 18.75 -4.99 0.54
CA ARG A 308 17.72 -6.03 0.47
C ARG A 308 18.10 -7.17 -0.48
N LYS A 309 18.61 -6.83 -1.67
CA LYS A 309 18.84 -7.78 -2.76
C LYS A 309 20.17 -8.52 -2.63
N ARG A 310 21.22 -7.90 -2.08
CA ARG A 310 22.56 -8.46 -2.09
C ARG A 310 23.21 -8.60 -0.71
N LEU A 311 23.11 -7.55 0.16
CA LEU A 311 23.88 -7.51 1.40
C LEU A 311 23.23 -8.31 2.53
N ARG A 312 21.93 -8.12 2.77
CA ARG A 312 21.23 -8.66 3.95
C ARG A 312 21.28 -10.19 4.08
N ARG A 313 21.29 -10.92 2.96
CA ARG A 313 21.38 -12.39 2.92
C ARG A 313 22.73 -12.88 2.38
N GLY A 314 23.63 -11.97 2.07
CA GLY A 314 24.97 -12.30 1.58
C GLY A 314 25.84 -12.86 2.68
N THR A 315 26.76 -13.76 2.30
CA THR A 315 27.83 -14.27 3.15
C THR A 315 29.14 -13.86 2.51
N PHE A 316 30.01 -13.20 3.29
CA PHE A 316 31.24 -12.58 2.80
C PHE A 316 32.42 -12.92 3.73
N ARG A 317 33.33 -13.77 3.27
CA ARG A 317 34.50 -14.24 4.04
C ARG A 317 35.62 -13.23 4.12
N SER A 318 35.51 -12.09 3.46
CA SER A 318 36.50 -11.02 3.49
C SER A 318 35.91 -9.71 2.96
N VAL A 319 36.55 -8.57 3.30
CA VAL A 319 36.22 -7.26 2.73
C VAL A 319 36.38 -7.24 1.20
N PRO A 320 37.45 -7.81 0.59
CA PRO A 320 37.51 -7.90 -0.88
C PRO A 320 36.34 -8.66 -1.51
N ALA A 321 35.89 -9.76 -0.90
CA ALA A 321 34.72 -10.51 -1.39
C ALA A 321 33.42 -9.67 -1.32
N LEU A 322 33.24 -8.91 -0.25
CA LEU A 322 32.13 -7.96 -0.11
C LEU A 322 32.19 -6.88 -1.19
N ILE A 323 33.35 -6.25 -1.40
CA ILE A 323 33.55 -5.23 -2.43
C ILE A 323 33.25 -5.79 -3.84
N ALA A 324 33.74 -6.98 -4.15
CA ALA A 324 33.46 -7.65 -5.41
C ALA A 324 31.98 -7.89 -5.64
N ALA A 325 31.25 -8.27 -4.58
CA ALA A 325 29.79 -8.45 -4.62
C ALA A 325 29.02 -7.13 -4.83
N ILE A 326 29.46 -6.04 -4.18
CA ILE A 326 28.88 -4.69 -4.39
C ILE A 326 29.09 -4.25 -5.84
N ARG A 327 30.32 -4.33 -6.34
CA ARG A 327 30.68 -3.96 -7.72
C ARG A 327 29.91 -4.79 -8.75
N SER A 328 29.77 -6.08 -8.51
CA SER A 328 28.98 -6.95 -9.37
C SER A 328 27.51 -6.53 -9.42
N TYR A 329 26.93 -6.17 -8.27
CA TYR A 329 25.56 -5.67 -8.20
C TYR A 329 25.38 -4.36 -8.96
N VAL A 330 26.31 -3.40 -8.80
CA VAL A 330 26.27 -2.11 -9.52
C VAL A 330 26.43 -2.30 -11.02
N ARG A 331 27.36 -3.16 -11.46
CA ARG A 331 27.50 -3.48 -12.90
C ARG A 331 26.22 -4.06 -13.50
N GLU A 332 25.56 -4.97 -12.78
CA GLU A 332 24.32 -5.57 -13.25
C GLU A 332 23.18 -4.56 -13.27
N HIS A 333 23.07 -3.70 -12.24
CA HIS A 333 22.14 -2.58 -12.21
C HIS A 333 22.36 -1.64 -13.41
N ASN A 334 23.60 -1.32 -13.75
CA ASN A 334 23.96 -0.40 -14.83
C ASN A 334 23.81 -1.00 -16.24
N ARG A 335 23.54 -2.31 -16.40
CA ARG A 335 23.20 -2.92 -17.70
C ARG A 335 21.79 -2.57 -18.18
N ASP A 336 20.85 -2.48 -17.24
CA ASP A 336 19.45 -2.05 -17.47
C ASP A 336 19.06 -1.04 -16.37
N PRO A 337 19.67 0.17 -16.38
CA PRO A 337 19.44 1.15 -15.33
C PRO A 337 18.02 1.69 -15.43
N ARG A 338 17.33 1.75 -14.28
CA ARG A 338 15.98 2.30 -14.19
C ARG A 338 15.96 3.47 -13.23
N PRO A 339 15.58 4.67 -13.69
CA PRO A 339 15.52 5.83 -12.82
C PRO A 339 14.46 5.66 -11.74
N PHE A 340 14.74 6.19 -10.55
CA PHE A 340 13.75 6.29 -9.50
C PHE A 340 12.89 7.53 -9.73
N MET A 341 11.69 7.34 -10.26
CA MET A 341 10.79 8.44 -10.57
C MET A 341 10.30 9.15 -9.30
N TRP A 342 10.58 10.45 -9.22
CA TRP A 342 10.03 11.32 -8.18
C TRP A 342 8.69 11.90 -8.65
N THR A 343 7.63 11.69 -7.89
CA THR A 343 6.27 12.10 -8.29
C THR A 343 5.65 13.14 -7.37
N ALA A 344 6.24 13.38 -6.20
CA ALA A 344 5.66 14.26 -5.19
C ALA A 344 6.06 15.72 -5.44
N SER A 345 5.10 16.63 -5.58
CA SER A 345 5.38 18.06 -5.64
C SER A 345 5.78 18.62 -4.27
N ALA A 346 6.57 19.69 -4.24
CA ALA A 346 6.96 20.38 -3.01
C ALA A 346 5.73 20.82 -2.19
N SER A 347 4.68 21.32 -2.85
CA SER A 347 3.43 21.73 -2.19
C SER A 347 2.69 20.57 -1.54
N SER A 348 2.69 19.37 -2.14
CA SER A 348 2.09 18.19 -1.54
C SER A 348 2.84 17.72 -0.29
N ILE A 349 4.17 17.80 -0.32
CA ILE A 349 5.04 17.48 0.83
C ILE A 349 4.80 18.48 1.97
N LEU A 350 4.79 19.77 1.68
CA LEU A 350 4.54 20.80 2.68
C LEU A 350 3.19 20.67 3.37
N ARG A 351 2.13 20.32 2.61
CA ARG A 351 0.81 19.99 3.18
C ARG A 351 0.86 18.83 4.17
N LYS A 352 1.56 17.75 3.82
CA LYS A 352 1.72 16.60 4.72
C LYS A 352 2.47 16.95 5.99
N ILE A 353 3.53 17.77 5.88
CA ILE A 353 4.31 18.24 7.03
C ILE A 353 3.46 19.13 7.93
N LYS A 354 2.68 20.04 7.36
CA LYS A 354 1.76 20.92 8.12
C LYS A 354 0.77 20.08 8.94
N ARG A 355 0.08 19.14 8.32
CA ARG A 355 -0.85 18.21 9.03
C ARG A 355 -0.17 17.45 10.17
N ARG A 356 1.08 16.98 9.96
CA ARG A 356 1.82 16.26 11.01
C ARG A 356 2.24 17.18 12.16
N LYS A 357 2.58 18.44 11.90
CA LYS A 357 2.83 19.42 12.95
C LYS A 357 1.57 19.70 13.76
N GLU A 358 0.45 19.96 13.09
CA GLU A 358 -0.84 20.18 13.73
C GLU A 358 -1.25 18.97 14.60
N ALA A 359 -1.06 17.72 14.11
CA ALA A 359 -1.34 16.52 14.90
C ALA A 359 -0.45 16.38 16.13
N LEU A 360 0.81 16.83 16.09
CA LEU A 360 1.70 16.82 17.26
C LEU A 360 1.31 17.90 18.29
N GLU A 361 0.84 19.07 17.83
CA GLU A 361 0.41 20.16 18.69
C GLU A 361 -0.93 19.85 19.38
N THR A 362 -1.81 19.08 18.73
CA THR A 362 -3.12 18.67 19.28
C THR A 362 -3.06 17.43 20.17
N GLY A 363 -1.89 16.78 20.31
CA GLY A 363 -1.71 15.61 21.18
C GLY A 363 -2.38 14.34 20.69
N HIS A 364 -2.70 14.27 19.40
CA HIS A 364 -3.34 13.10 18.75
C HIS A 364 -2.49 12.51 17.63
#